data_a7dd6d6a8781576a41c66376fe893b5c
#
_entry.id   a7dd6d6a8781576a41c66376fe893b5c
#
_cell.length_a   1.000
_cell.length_b   1.000
_cell.length_c   1.000
_cell.angle_alpha   90.00
_cell.angle_beta   90.00
_cell.angle_gamma   90.00
#
_symmetry.space_group_name_H-M   'P 1'
#
loop_
_entity.id
_entity.type
_entity.pdbx_description
1 polymer ?
#
loop_
_entity_poly.entity_id
_entity_poly.type
_entity_poly.pdbx_seq_one_letter_code
_entity_poly.pdbx_strand_id
1 'polypeptide(L)'
;MVDLPKKKVGLISCSGEDLPEGTVSRMAVLQVLERLRPEDTVTLCLPLFLAGEERERAFARFYPTIVVDGCDMRCAARATEKYSARPAASLVISDLIAQDGLPQPQSTRQLDPAGEEVAQVVAQKLAREVDRLLGSVRPTLIDLGDQAPGGEGEPEAGAAGLKVEGEPDAVTTATCSCGSGIPVAQISINGRRVQVLALPAILEQFRELGKQVSEVTAGELMETVKLYNQVPDEEAAEWREAVLREYALHTVAAEPTSTAS
;
A
#
# COMPACT_ATOMS: atom_id res chain seq x y z
N MET A 1 -8.71 16.02 -15.36
CA MET A 1 -7.74 15.76 -14.27
C MET A 1 -7.71 14.26 -14.13
N VAL A 2 -6.65 13.62 -14.55
CA VAL A 2 -6.54 12.15 -14.50
C VAL A 2 -6.40 11.74 -13.05
N ASP A 3 -7.21 10.77 -12.62
CA ASP A 3 -7.21 10.26 -11.26
C ASP A 3 -6.01 9.30 -11.11
N LEU A 4 -4.86 9.84 -10.73
CA LEU A 4 -3.73 9.00 -10.31
C LEU A 4 -4.18 8.12 -9.14
N PRO A 5 -3.70 6.88 -9.03
CA PRO A 5 -4.02 6.03 -7.91
C PRO A 5 -3.85 6.79 -6.61
N LYS A 6 -4.94 6.94 -5.85
CA LYS A 6 -4.95 7.72 -4.62
C LYS A 6 -3.83 7.23 -3.71
N LYS A 7 -2.98 8.15 -3.24
CA LYS A 7 -1.92 7.82 -2.30
C LYS A 7 -2.54 7.18 -1.06
N LYS A 8 -2.08 5.99 -0.71
CA LYS A 8 -2.55 5.24 0.46
C LYS A 8 -1.42 5.05 1.47
N VAL A 9 -1.78 4.78 2.70
CA VAL A 9 -0.83 4.48 3.79
C VAL A 9 -0.87 2.99 4.07
N GLY A 10 0.29 2.34 4.06
CA GLY A 10 0.43 0.95 4.49
C GLY A 10 0.41 0.81 6.00
N LEU A 11 -0.26 -0.20 6.51
CA LEU A 11 -0.28 -0.52 7.94
C LEU A 11 0.26 -1.94 8.14
N ILE A 12 1.32 -2.07 8.94
CA ILE A 12 1.90 -3.37 9.35
C ILE A 12 1.74 -3.49 10.86
N SER A 13 0.98 -4.48 11.33
CA SER A 13 0.96 -4.85 12.75
C SER A 13 1.94 -5.99 13.02
N CYS A 14 2.56 -6.00 14.20
CA CYS A 14 3.18 -7.21 14.67
C CYS A 14 2.09 -8.22 14.99
N SER A 15 2.28 -9.46 14.56
CA SER A 15 1.33 -10.55 14.83
C SER A 15 1.70 -11.29 16.11
N GLY A 16 2.27 -10.60 17.11
CA GLY A 16 2.74 -11.23 18.36
C GLY A 16 1.61 -11.94 19.08
N GLU A 17 1.63 -13.27 19.02
CA GLU A 17 0.61 -14.11 19.67
C GLU A 17 0.92 -14.38 21.14
N ASP A 18 2.17 -14.13 21.56
CA ASP A 18 2.66 -14.39 22.90
C ASP A 18 2.29 -13.30 23.92
N LEU A 19 1.98 -12.10 23.42
CA LEU A 19 1.71 -10.92 24.24
C LEU A 19 0.34 -10.32 23.94
N PRO A 20 -0.42 -9.88 24.96
CA PRO A 20 -1.70 -9.17 24.76
C PRO A 20 -1.57 -7.94 23.86
N GLU A 21 -0.47 -7.20 23.99
CA GLU A 21 -0.17 -6.02 23.21
C GLU A 21 -0.03 -6.33 21.70
N GLY A 22 0.39 -7.55 21.35
CA GLY A 22 0.42 -8.02 19.95
C GLY A 22 -0.99 -8.17 19.38
N THR A 23 -1.93 -8.68 20.16
CA THR A 23 -3.35 -8.73 19.76
C THR A 23 -3.94 -7.34 19.65
N VAL A 24 -3.65 -6.44 20.58
CA VAL A 24 -4.05 -5.03 20.54
C VAL A 24 -3.53 -4.37 19.24
N SER A 25 -2.25 -4.57 18.88
CA SER A 25 -1.68 -3.97 17.67
C SER A 25 -2.44 -4.38 16.41
N ARG A 26 -2.78 -5.66 16.28
CA ARG A 26 -3.55 -6.18 15.15
C ARG A 26 -4.97 -5.62 15.13
N MET A 27 -5.66 -5.63 16.26
CA MET A 27 -7.06 -5.17 16.34
C MET A 27 -7.18 -3.66 16.13
N ALA A 28 -6.23 -2.87 16.60
CA ALA A 28 -6.18 -1.44 16.32
C ALA A 28 -5.98 -1.16 14.83
N VAL A 29 -5.09 -1.89 14.16
CA VAL A 29 -4.88 -1.76 12.71
C VAL A 29 -6.14 -2.13 11.94
N LEU A 30 -6.83 -3.23 12.30
CA LEU A 30 -8.10 -3.63 11.68
C LEU A 30 -9.18 -2.56 11.82
N GLN A 31 -9.31 -1.92 12.98
CA GLN A 31 -10.27 -0.82 13.16
C GLN A 31 -10.01 0.35 12.21
N VAL A 32 -8.74 0.68 11.95
CA VAL A 32 -8.40 1.74 10.99
C VAL A 32 -8.74 1.32 9.56
N LEU A 33 -8.37 0.11 9.17
CA LEU A 33 -8.61 -0.44 7.84
C LEU A 33 -10.10 -0.58 7.50
N GLU A 34 -10.90 -1.05 8.46
CA GLU A 34 -12.30 -1.39 8.19
C GLU A 34 -13.26 -0.24 8.46
N ARG A 35 -12.94 0.67 9.39
CA ARG A 35 -13.89 1.67 9.88
C ARG A 35 -13.40 3.11 9.78
N LEU A 36 -12.15 3.39 10.23
CA LEU A 36 -11.72 4.78 10.38
C LEU A 36 -11.20 5.37 9.07
N ARG A 37 -10.41 4.61 8.31
CA ARG A 37 -9.76 5.09 7.07
C ARG A 37 -9.70 4.01 5.97
N PRO A 38 -10.83 3.34 5.63
CA PRO A 38 -10.85 2.23 4.68
C PRO A 38 -10.35 2.63 3.28
N GLU A 39 -10.67 3.84 2.84
CA GLU A 39 -10.29 4.32 1.51
C GLU A 39 -8.82 4.77 1.42
N ASP A 40 -8.19 5.05 2.55
CA ASP A 40 -6.87 5.69 2.62
C ASP A 40 -5.77 4.75 3.09
N THR A 41 -6.12 3.55 3.50
CA THR A 41 -5.17 2.58 4.07
C THR A 41 -5.18 1.25 3.35
N VAL A 42 -4.09 0.52 3.51
CA VAL A 42 -3.96 -0.87 3.08
C VAL A 42 -3.23 -1.66 4.16
N THR A 43 -3.63 -2.93 4.35
CA THR A 43 -2.88 -3.82 5.23
C THR A 43 -1.70 -4.42 4.51
N LEU A 44 -0.58 -4.52 5.20
CA LEU A 44 0.59 -5.27 4.78
C LEU A 44 0.79 -6.42 5.77
N CYS A 45 0.82 -7.64 5.25
CA CYS A 45 0.91 -8.84 6.07
C CYS A 45 2.36 -9.09 6.48
N LEU A 46 2.70 -8.93 7.76
CA LEU A 46 4.07 -9.14 8.24
C LEU A 46 4.65 -10.53 7.93
N PRO A 47 3.91 -11.65 8.10
CA PRO A 47 4.39 -12.95 7.67
C PRO A 47 4.73 -13.05 6.18
N LEU A 48 3.89 -12.53 5.28
CA LEU A 48 4.16 -12.47 3.84
C LEU A 48 5.37 -11.59 3.54
N PHE A 49 5.46 -10.45 4.19
CA PHE A 49 6.59 -9.53 4.09
C PHE A 49 7.92 -10.21 4.47
N LEU A 50 7.93 -10.97 5.57
CA LEU A 50 9.08 -11.74 6.03
C LEU A 50 9.40 -12.93 5.10
N ALA A 51 8.38 -13.60 4.57
CA ALA A 51 8.52 -14.69 3.62
C ALA A 51 9.10 -14.25 2.26
N GLY A 52 9.19 -12.96 1.99
CA GLY A 52 9.79 -12.44 0.76
C GLY A 52 8.79 -12.04 -0.31
N GLU A 53 7.50 -11.89 0.05
CA GLU A 53 6.50 -11.43 -0.91
C GLU A 53 6.84 -10.00 -1.38
N GLU A 54 7.23 -9.91 -2.65
CA GLU A 54 7.76 -8.66 -3.21
C GLU A 54 6.71 -7.53 -3.26
N ARG A 55 5.42 -7.85 -3.40
CA ARG A 55 4.34 -6.87 -3.41
C ARG A 55 4.25 -6.12 -2.08
N GLU A 56 4.32 -6.86 -0.98
CA GLU A 56 4.28 -6.30 0.37
C GLU A 56 5.51 -5.40 0.61
N ARG A 57 6.69 -5.86 0.20
CA ARG A 57 7.95 -5.12 0.32
C ARG A 57 7.98 -3.89 -0.59
N ALA A 58 7.52 -4.03 -1.83
CA ALA A 58 7.44 -2.92 -2.79
C ALA A 58 6.49 -1.83 -2.28
N PHE A 59 5.32 -2.19 -1.73
CA PHE A 59 4.41 -1.18 -1.19
C PHE A 59 5.10 -0.33 -0.13
N ALA A 60 5.72 -0.96 0.88
CA ALA A 60 6.41 -0.24 1.96
C ALA A 60 7.62 0.58 1.48
N ARG A 61 8.18 0.26 0.30
CA ARG A 61 9.28 1.01 -0.33
C ARG A 61 8.81 2.33 -0.95
N PHE A 62 7.61 2.33 -1.56
CA PHE A 62 7.12 3.46 -2.36
C PHE A 62 6.03 4.28 -1.68
N TYR A 63 5.34 3.70 -0.72
CA TYR A 63 4.25 4.36 -0.01
C TYR A 63 4.56 4.52 1.48
N PRO A 64 4.08 5.62 2.09
CA PRO A 64 4.25 5.79 3.52
C PRO A 64 3.64 4.59 4.25
N THR A 65 4.42 4.00 5.14
CA THR A 65 4.01 2.82 5.90
C THR A 65 4.15 3.09 7.38
N ILE A 66 3.10 2.80 8.15
CA ILE A 66 3.09 2.86 9.60
C ILE A 66 3.23 1.44 10.14
N VAL A 67 4.13 1.25 11.08
CA VAL A 67 4.29 -0.03 11.78
C VAL A 67 3.76 0.08 13.20
N VAL A 68 3.10 -0.98 13.67
CA VAL A 68 2.51 -1.05 15.01
C VAL A 68 3.02 -2.31 15.68
N ASP A 69 3.89 -2.12 16.65
CA ASP A 69 4.50 -3.20 17.41
C ASP A 69 3.90 -3.31 18.81
N GLY A 70 3.70 -4.54 19.31
CA GLY A 70 3.18 -4.76 20.65
C GLY A 70 4.18 -4.37 21.73
N CYS A 71 5.46 -4.58 21.51
CA CYS A 71 6.52 -4.42 22.51
C CYS A 71 7.83 -3.88 21.92
N ASP A 72 8.82 -3.70 22.76
CA ASP A 72 10.16 -3.18 22.46
C ASP A 72 10.99 -4.05 21.50
N MET A 73 10.59 -5.30 21.26
CA MET A 73 11.19 -6.15 20.21
C MET A 73 11.02 -5.54 18.82
N ARG A 74 9.96 -4.77 18.57
CA ARG A 74 9.70 -4.00 17.36
C ARG A 74 9.84 -4.84 16.07
N CYS A 75 9.20 -6.01 16.06
CA CYS A 75 9.32 -6.97 14.96
C CYS A 75 8.92 -6.38 13.61
N ALA A 76 7.80 -5.65 13.55
CA ALA A 76 7.33 -5.02 12.31
C ALA A 76 8.27 -3.90 11.84
N ALA A 77 8.73 -3.04 12.75
CA ALA A 77 9.67 -1.97 12.42
C ALA A 77 10.98 -2.52 11.88
N ARG A 78 11.58 -3.47 12.60
CA ARG A 78 12.86 -4.11 12.19
C ARG A 78 12.74 -4.84 10.86
N ALA A 79 11.62 -5.53 10.62
CA ALA A 79 11.39 -6.21 9.35
C ALA A 79 11.28 -5.21 8.19
N THR A 80 10.52 -4.15 8.38
CA THR A 80 10.32 -3.12 7.35
C THR A 80 11.63 -2.42 7.00
N GLU A 81 12.41 -2.00 8.00
CA GLU A 81 13.73 -1.38 7.80
C GLU A 81 14.72 -2.33 7.10
N LYS A 82 14.70 -3.61 7.46
CA LYS A 82 15.65 -4.59 6.93
C LYS A 82 15.36 -4.99 5.48
N TYR A 83 14.09 -5.13 5.11
CA TYR A 83 13.69 -5.76 3.84
C TYR A 83 13.03 -4.81 2.84
N SER A 84 12.78 -3.55 3.23
CA SER A 84 12.16 -2.58 2.34
C SER A 84 12.71 -1.18 2.59
N ALA A 85 11.97 -0.33 3.32
CA ALA A 85 12.36 1.04 3.62
C ALA A 85 12.07 1.38 5.08
N ARG A 86 12.62 2.49 5.54
CA ARG A 86 12.32 2.99 6.88
C ARG A 86 10.83 3.34 6.99
N PRO A 87 10.10 2.84 8.01
CA PRO A 87 8.72 3.21 8.25
C PRO A 87 8.54 4.73 8.38
N ALA A 88 7.46 5.26 7.83
CA ALA A 88 7.10 6.68 7.96
C ALA A 88 6.69 7.04 9.39
N ALA A 89 6.14 6.06 10.13
CA ALA A 89 5.85 6.16 11.55
C ALA A 89 5.91 4.79 12.21
N SER A 90 6.16 4.78 13.52
CA SER A 90 6.23 3.56 14.33
C SER A 90 5.57 3.80 15.67
N LEU A 91 4.63 2.94 16.06
CA LEU A 91 3.96 2.94 17.34
C LEU A 91 4.32 1.66 18.09
N VAL A 92 4.55 1.77 19.38
CA VAL A 92 4.80 0.64 20.28
C VAL A 92 3.71 0.64 21.37
N ILE A 93 2.94 -0.43 21.45
CA ILE A 93 1.76 -0.49 22.33
C ILE A 93 2.16 -0.40 23.82
N SER A 94 3.19 -1.13 24.23
CA SER A 94 3.69 -1.08 25.62
C SER A 94 4.10 0.34 26.02
N ASP A 95 4.73 1.10 25.13
CA ASP A 95 5.13 2.46 25.39
C ASP A 95 3.92 3.39 25.53
N LEU A 96 2.92 3.21 24.66
CA LEU A 96 1.68 3.99 24.70
C LEU A 96 0.88 3.74 25.97
N ILE A 97 0.79 2.47 26.43
CA ILE A 97 0.15 2.11 27.69
C ILE A 97 0.84 2.85 28.86
N ALA A 98 2.18 2.82 28.90
CA ALA A 98 2.94 3.46 29.95
C ALA A 98 2.84 5.00 29.91
N GLN A 99 2.87 5.61 28.72
CA GLN A 99 2.83 7.06 28.54
C GLN A 99 1.47 7.65 28.82
N ASP A 100 0.40 7.00 28.37
CA ASP A 100 -0.97 7.49 28.48
C ASP A 100 -1.70 6.99 29.74
N GLY A 101 -1.07 6.12 30.54
CA GLY A 101 -1.69 5.54 31.72
C GLY A 101 -2.86 4.61 31.41
N LEU A 102 -2.81 3.93 30.27
CA LEU A 102 -3.88 3.03 29.82
C LEU A 102 -3.90 1.72 30.63
N PRO A 103 -5.05 1.04 30.69
CA PRO A 103 -5.13 -0.24 31.37
C PRO A 103 -4.28 -1.31 30.68
N GLN A 104 -3.71 -2.23 31.46
CA GLN A 104 -2.88 -3.30 30.95
C GLN A 104 -3.73 -4.45 30.41
N PRO A 105 -3.69 -4.79 29.11
CA PRO A 105 -4.39 -5.93 28.56
C PRO A 105 -3.80 -7.25 29.10
N GLN A 106 -4.64 -8.27 29.28
CA GLN A 106 -4.23 -9.55 29.86
C GLN A 106 -4.44 -10.73 28.90
N SER A 107 -5.26 -10.58 27.87
CA SER A 107 -5.61 -11.67 26.98
C SER A 107 -4.81 -11.65 25.69
N THR A 108 -4.21 -12.79 25.32
CA THR A 108 -3.35 -12.93 24.14
C THR A 108 -4.10 -13.28 22.86
N ARG A 109 -5.30 -13.83 22.92
CA ARG A 109 -6.05 -14.31 21.72
C ARG A 109 -7.25 -13.47 21.38
N GLN A 110 -7.96 -13.04 22.39
CA GLN A 110 -9.13 -12.17 22.28
C GLN A 110 -8.89 -10.96 23.15
N LEU A 111 -9.41 -9.81 22.74
CA LEU A 111 -9.32 -8.63 23.59
C LEU A 111 -10.19 -8.84 24.84
N ASP A 112 -9.63 -8.55 25.99
CA ASP A 112 -10.36 -8.27 27.20
C ASP A 112 -10.80 -6.79 27.21
N PRO A 113 -11.64 -6.33 28.15
CA PRO A 113 -12.08 -4.94 28.18
C PRO A 113 -10.93 -3.92 28.20
N ALA A 114 -9.83 -4.23 28.89
CA ALA A 114 -8.63 -3.39 28.88
C ALA A 114 -7.99 -3.33 27.48
N GLY A 115 -7.87 -4.48 26.83
CA GLY A 115 -7.36 -4.57 25.46
C GLY A 115 -8.24 -3.87 24.44
N GLU A 116 -9.55 -3.91 24.59
CA GLU A 116 -10.50 -3.18 23.73
C GLU A 116 -10.33 -1.67 23.87
N GLU A 117 -10.22 -1.16 25.08
CA GLU A 117 -9.96 0.26 25.34
C GLU A 117 -8.64 0.71 24.72
N VAL A 118 -7.56 -0.03 24.95
CA VAL A 118 -6.24 0.29 24.38
C VAL A 118 -6.29 0.23 22.86
N ALA A 119 -6.92 -0.79 22.25
CA ALA A 119 -7.03 -0.91 20.81
C ALA A 119 -7.79 0.28 20.18
N GLN A 120 -8.84 0.76 20.84
CA GLN A 120 -9.58 1.93 20.39
C GLN A 120 -8.74 3.20 20.43
N VAL A 121 -8.03 3.45 21.52
CA VAL A 121 -7.15 4.62 21.66
C VAL A 121 -6.04 4.59 20.59
N VAL A 122 -5.41 3.43 20.42
CA VAL A 122 -4.35 3.25 19.42
C VAL A 122 -4.89 3.42 18.01
N ALA A 123 -6.07 2.87 17.67
CA ALA A 123 -6.69 3.02 16.36
C ALA A 123 -6.91 4.51 16.00
N GLN A 124 -7.32 5.30 16.97
CA GLN A 124 -7.52 6.74 16.77
C GLN A 124 -6.20 7.49 16.59
N LYS A 125 -5.16 7.14 17.35
CA LYS A 125 -3.82 7.70 17.12
C LYS A 125 -3.30 7.34 15.73
N LEU A 126 -3.51 6.09 15.28
CA LEU A 126 -3.16 5.64 13.94
C LEU A 126 -3.92 6.40 12.86
N ALA A 127 -5.23 6.61 13.02
CA ALA A 127 -6.04 7.35 12.05
C ALA A 127 -5.55 8.79 11.88
N ARG A 128 -5.19 9.47 12.96
CA ARG A 128 -4.57 10.80 12.91
C ARG A 128 -3.22 10.78 12.20
N GLU A 129 -2.42 9.75 12.42
CA GLU A 129 -1.12 9.60 11.76
C GLU A 129 -1.27 9.34 10.25
N VAL A 130 -2.28 8.56 9.84
CA VAL A 130 -2.67 8.39 8.44
C VAL A 130 -3.02 9.74 7.81
N ASP A 131 -3.88 10.53 8.48
CA ASP A 131 -4.27 11.86 8.00
C ASP A 131 -3.07 12.79 7.85
N ARG A 132 -2.16 12.77 8.82
CA ARG A 132 -0.93 13.56 8.77
C ARG A 132 -0.06 13.19 7.55
N LEU A 133 0.11 11.90 7.28
CA LEU A 133 0.93 11.42 6.15
C LEU A 133 0.30 11.71 4.79
N LEU A 134 -1.02 11.81 4.74
CA LEU A 134 -1.76 12.17 3.52
C LEU A 134 -1.97 13.68 3.37
N GLY A 135 -1.61 14.48 4.38
CA GLY A 135 -1.85 15.93 4.39
C GLY A 135 -3.34 16.28 4.51
N SER A 136 -4.14 15.42 5.12
CA SER A 136 -5.58 15.61 5.36
C SER A 136 -5.87 15.69 6.86
N VAL A 137 -6.86 16.52 7.24
CA VAL A 137 -7.37 16.58 8.62
C VAL A 137 -8.81 16.09 8.58
N ARG A 138 -9.09 14.98 9.26
CA ARG A 138 -10.44 14.41 9.35
C ARG A 138 -10.81 14.16 10.81
N PRO A 139 -12.08 14.32 11.18
CA PRO A 139 -12.53 14.02 12.52
C PRO A 139 -12.32 12.54 12.85
N THR A 140 -12.00 12.26 14.10
CA THR A 140 -11.93 10.90 14.67
C THR A 140 -13.19 10.62 15.50
N LEU A 141 -13.41 9.36 15.89
CA LEU A 141 -14.59 9.00 16.69
C LEU A 141 -14.66 9.74 18.05
N ILE A 142 -13.53 10.18 18.58
CA ILE A 142 -13.50 11.01 19.80
C ILE A 142 -14.13 12.39 19.53
N ASP A 143 -13.99 12.92 18.30
CA ASP A 143 -14.49 14.23 17.92
C ASP A 143 -15.98 14.19 17.55
N LEU A 144 -16.55 13.02 17.28
CA LEU A 144 -17.89 12.82 16.71
C LEU A 144 -18.93 12.34 17.71
N GLY A 145 -18.67 12.28 19.01
CA GLY A 145 -19.64 11.90 20.06
C GLY A 145 -20.81 11.04 19.53
N ASP A 146 -20.71 9.75 19.72
CA ASP A 146 -21.78 8.73 19.62
C ASP A 146 -22.83 8.89 18.49
N GLN A 147 -22.40 8.77 17.24
CA GLN A 147 -23.32 8.47 16.12
C GLN A 147 -22.75 7.28 15.32
N ALA A 148 -23.23 6.09 15.66
CA ALA A 148 -23.00 4.90 14.87
C ALA A 148 -23.93 4.91 13.64
N PRO A 149 -23.43 4.81 12.41
CA PRO A 149 -24.27 4.42 11.29
C PRO A 149 -24.29 2.90 11.22
N GLY A 150 -25.44 2.32 11.48
CA GLY A 150 -25.72 0.94 11.15
C GLY A 150 -25.77 0.79 9.62
N GLY A 151 -24.97 -0.14 9.12
CA GLY A 151 -24.97 -0.56 7.74
C GLY A 151 -24.63 -2.05 7.69
N GLU A 152 -25.66 -2.89 7.69
CA GLU A 152 -25.54 -4.31 7.39
C GLU A 152 -25.19 -4.47 5.90
N GLY A 153 -24.06 -5.08 5.63
CA GLY A 153 -23.64 -5.51 4.31
C GLY A 153 -22.70 -6.71 4.45
N GLU A 154 -23.26 -7.89 4.29
CA GLU A 154 -22.47 -9.13 4.24
C GLU A 154 -21.58 -9.12 2.99
N PRO A 155 -20.28 -9.46 3.08
CA PRO A 155 -19.48 -9.73 1.90
C PRO A 155 -19.56 -11.20 1.52
N GLU A 156 -20.09 -11.47 0.36
CA GLU A 156 -19.98 -12.79 -0.26
C GLU A 156 -18.52 -13.17 -0.51
N ALA A 157 -18.13 -14.30 0.07
CA ALA A 157 -16.82 -14.91 -0.13
C ALA A 157 -16.76 -15.61 -1.48
N GLY A 158 -16.14 -14.97 -2.46
CA GLY A 158 -15.78 -15.59 -3.73
C GLY A 158 -14.38 -16.20 -3.66
N ALA A 159 -14.30 -17.51 -3.42
CA ALA A 159 -13.07 -18.26 -3.59
C ALA A 159 -12.85 -18.53 -5.08
N ALA A 160 -11.85 -17.92 -5.71
CA ALA A 160 -11.39 -18.29 -7.04
C ALA A 160 -9.93 -18.74 -6.97
N GLY A 161 -9.73 -20.04 -7.24
CA GLY A 161 -8.42 -20.68 -7.33
C GLY A 161 -7.62 -20.17 -8.51
N LEU A 162 -6.35 -19.92 -8.27
CA LEU A 162 -5.37 -19.56 -9.28
C LEU A 162 -4.91 -20.79 -10.07
N LYS A 163 -5.19 -20.80 -11.36
CA LYS A 163 -4.42 -21.55 -12.35
C LYS A 163 -3.53 -20.58 -13.09
N VAL A 164 -2.24 -20.81 -13.02
CA VAL A 164 -1.23 -20.10 -13.80
C VAL A 164 -0.97 -20.93 -15.05
N GLU A 165 -1.41 -20.43 -16.20
CA GLU A 165 -0.84 -20.83 -17.50
C GLU A 165 -0.53 -19.56 -18.26
N GLY A 166 0.69 -19.49 -18.82
CA GLY A 166 1.29 -18.29 -19.35
C GLY A 166 0.76 -17.90 -20.73
N GLU A 167 0.59 -16.58 -20.89
CA GLU A 167 0.70 -15.90 -22.18
C GLU A 167 1.41 -14.56 -21.96
N PRO A 168 2.23 -14.07 -22.92
CA PRO A 168 2.96 -12.83 -22.76
C PRO A 168 1.99 -11.65 -22.97
N ASP A 169 2.17 -10.59 -22.17
CA ASP A 169 1.50 -9.29 -22.21
C ASP A 169 0.23 -9.09 -21.36
N ALA A 170 0.11 -9.81 -20.26
CA ALA A 170 -0.92 -9.47 -19.27
C ALA A 170 -0.41 -8.38 -18.30
N VAL A 171 -1.09 -7.23 -18.30
CA VAL A 171 -0.97 -6.23 -17.22
C VAL A 171 -1.30 -6.92 -15.90
N THR A 172 -0.29 -7.23 -15.13
CA THR A 172 -0.48 -7.84 -13.82
C THR A 172 -0.77 -6.74 -12.82
N THR A 173 -1.92 -6.80 -12.18
CA THR A 173 -2.25 -5.89 -11.09
C THR A 173 -1.61 -6.42 -9.82
N ALA A 174 -0.69 -5.66 -9.21
CA ALA A 174 -0.22 -5.94 -7.86
C ALA A 174 -1.36 -5.60 -6.90
N THR A 175 -2.18 -6.58 -6.58
CA THR A 175 -3.24 -6.46 -5.58
C THR A 175 -2.64 -6.76 -4.21
N CYS A 176 -2.79 -5.83 -3.26
CA CYS A 176 -2.67 -6.18 -1.86
C CYS A 176 -3.87 -7.06 -1.46
N SER A 177 -3.78 -7.76 -0.35
CA SER A 177 -4.87 -8.61 0.19
C SER A 177 -6.20 -7.86 0.42
N CYS A 178 -6.20 -6.53 0.33
CA CYS A 178 -7.37 -5.66 0.48
C CYS A 178 -8.02 -5.25 -0.87
N GLY A 179 -7.59 -5.80 -2.00
CA GLY A 179 -8.20 -5.54 -3.32
C GLY A 179 -7.84 -4.21 -3.97
N SER A 180 -7.06 -3.32 -3.33
CA SER A 180 -6.55 -2.12 -3.98
C SER A 180 -5.34 -2.47 -4.84
N GLY A 181 -5.51 -2.50 -6.15
CA GLY A 181 -4.46 -2.85 -7.09
C GLY A 181 -3.71 -1.63 -7.61
N ILE A 182 -2.37 -1.69 -7.56
CA ILE A 182 -1.53 -0.81 -8.35
C ILE A 182 -1.21 -1.59 -9.63
N PRO A 183 -1.53 -1.06 -10.81
CA PRO A 183 -1.20 -1.75 -12.05
C PRO A 183 0.34 -1.85 -12.18
N VAL A 184 0.82 -3.03 -12.50
CA VAL A 184 2.25 -3.31 -12.68
C VAL A 184 2.45 -3.82 -14.09
N ALA A 185 3.40 -3.25 -14.81
CA ALA A 185 3.86 -3.82 -16.08
C ALA A 185 5.21 -4.49 -15.90
N GLN A 186 5.45 -5.57 -16.64
CA GLN A 186 6.78 -6.14 -16.81
C GLN A 186 7.37 -5.61 -18.10
N ILE A 187 8.50 -4.92 -18.02
CA ILE A 187 9.23 -4.45 -19.19
C ILE A 187 10.63 -5.05 -19.23
N SER A 188 11.21 -5.09 -20.42
CA SER A 188 12.58 -5.58 -20.60
C SER A 188 13.56 -4.41 -20.58
N ILE A 189 14.50 -4.41 -19.62
CA ILE A 189 15.58 -3.44 -19.51
C ILE A 189 16.90 -4.24 -19.54
N ASN A 190 17.76 -3.98 -20.49
CA ASN A 190 19.04 -4.70 -20.67
C ASN A 190 18.87 -6.23 -20.68
N GLY A 191 17.78 -6.74 -21.31
CA GLY A 191 17.49 -8.16 -21.38
C GLY A 191 16.96 -8.79 -20.06
N ARG A 192 16.82 -8.01 -19.00
CA ARG A 192 16.22 -8.43 -17.73
C ARG A 192 14.74 -7.99 -17.69
N ARG A 193 13.86 -8.86 -17.21
CA ARG A 193 12.46 -8.48 -16.92
C ARG A 193 12.41 -7.73 -15.61
N VAL A 194 11.91 -6.51 -15.66
CA VAL A 194 11.77 -5.61 -14.50
C VAL A 194 10.29 -5.29 -14.33
N GLN A 195 9.79 -5.41 -13.11
CA GLN A 195 8.44 -4.97 -12.76
C GLN A 195 8.44 -3.47 -12.48
N VAL A 196 7.61 -2.74 -13.21
CA VAL A 196 7.47 -1.29 -13.05
C VAL A 196 6.09 -0.97 -12.51
N LEU A 197 6.07 -0.44 -11.30
CA LEU A 197 4.86 -0.06 -10.59
C LEU A 197 4.21 1.16 -11.26
N ALA A 198 2.89 1.14 -11.32
CA ALA A 198 2.05 2.19 -11.87
C ALA A 198 2.26 2.47 -13.37
N LEU A 199 3.17 1.78 -14.06
CA LEU A 199 3.49 2.08 -15.46
C LEU A 199 2.25 2.09 -16.37
N PRO A 200 1.33 1.10 -16.34
CA PRO A 200 0.14 1.15 -17.20
C PRO A 200 -0.71 2.41 -16.99
N ALA A 201 -0.89 2.82 -15.74
CA ALA A 201 -1.66 4.02 -15.41
C ALA A 201 -0.93 5.31 -15.85
N ILE A 202 0.40 5.34 -15.72
CA ILE A 202 1.23 6.45 -16.18
C ILE A 202 1.14 6.59 -17.70
N LEU A 203 1.29 5.48 -18.45
CA LEU A 203 1.22 5.48 -19.90
C LEU A 203 -0.16 5.95 -20.39
N GLU A 204 -1.23 5.47 -19.77
CA GLU A 204 -2.58 5.88 -20.10
C GLU A 204 -2.81 7.38 -19.84
N GLN A 205 -2.33 7.89 -18.71
CA GLN A 205 -2.39 9.30 -18.39
C GLN A 205 -1.71 10.18 -19.46
N PHE A 206 -0.50 9.79 -19.87
CA PHE A 206 0.23 10.53 -20.89
C PHE A 206 -0.46 10.49 -22.23
N ARG A 207 -1.10 9.37 -22.58
CA ARG A 207 -1.93 9.24 -23.78
C ARG A 207 -3.15 10.15 -23.74
N GLU A 208 -3.90 10.16 -22.63
CA GLU A 208 -5.07 11.04 -22.45
C GLU A 208 -4.71 12.53 -22.51
N LEU A 209 -3.50 12.90 -22.07
CA LEU A 209 -2.97 14.25 -22.20
C LEU A 209 -2.50 14.58 -23.62
N GLY A 210 -2.61 13.65 -24.57
CA GLY A 210 -2.22 13.84 -25.97
C GLY A 210 -0.71 14.03 -26.16
N LYS A 211 0.12 13.54 -25.23
CA LYS A 211 1.58 13.64 -25.33
C LYS A 211 2.09 12.83 -26.53
N GLN A 212 2.85 13.47 -27.41
CA GLN A 212 3.49 12.78 -28.53
C GLN A 212 4.73 12.02 -28.06
N VAL A 213 5.05 10.92 -28.75
CA VAL A 213 6.29 10.16 -28.50
C VAL A 213 7.49 11.05 -28.86
N SER A 214 8.25 11.48 -27.87
CA SER A 214 9.37 12.40 -28.04
C SER A 214 10.38 12.29 -26.90
N GLU A 215 11.55 12.83 -27.07
CA GLU A 215 12.58 12.90 -26.01
C GLU A 215 12.12 13.73 -24.79
N VAL A 216 11.31 14.76 -25.02
CA VAL A 216 10.73 15.57 -23.95
C VAL A 216 9.76 14.71 -23.14
N THR A 217 8.87 14.00 -23.83
CA THR A 217 7.92 13.06 -23.19
C THR A 217 8.63 11.93 -22.46
N ALA A 218 9.75 11.44 -23.00
CA ALA A 218 10.57 10.42 -22.31
C ALA A 218 11.13 10.95 -20.97
N GLY A 219 11.55 12.22 -20.94
CA GLY A 219 11.98 12.87 -19.70
C GLY A 219 10.85 12.96 -18.66
N GLU A 220 9.69 13.47 -19.07
CA GLU A 220 8.52 13.61 -18.18
C GLU A 220 8.01 12.24 -17.68
N LEU A 221 7.99 11.22 -18.53
CA LEU A 221 7.67 9.84 -18.17
C LEU A 221 8.63 9.32 -17.09
N MET A 222 9.93 9.52 -17.30
CA MET A 222 10.93 9.06 -16.33
C MET A 222 10.81 9.75 -14.98
N GLU A 223 10.56 11.06 -14.95
CA GLU A 223 10.29 11.77 -13.69
C GLU A 223 9.07 11.17 -12.96
N THR A 224 8.01 10.85 -13.71
CA THR A 224 6.82 10.22 -13.13
C THR A 224 7.08 8.78 -12.69
N VAL A 225 7.80 7.99 -13.48
CA VAL A 225 8.17 6.60 -13.13
C VAL A 225 9.05 6.55 -11.89
N LYS A 226 9.99 7.48 -11.74
CA LYS A 226 10.85 7.59 -10.54
C LYS A 226 10.09 7.89 -9.26
N LEU A 227 8.89 8.47 -9.33
CA LEU A 227 8.04 8.68 -8.15
C LEU A 227 7.54 7.35 -7.55
N TYR A 228 7.46 6.30 -8.36
CA TYR A 228 6.92 4.99 -7.98
C TYR A 228 7.97 3.88 -7.95
N ASN A 229 9.13 4.11 -8.57
CA ASN A 229 10.15 3.07 -8.77
C ASN A 229 11.53 3.60 -8.41
N GLN A 230 12.36 2.73 -7.80
CA GLN A 230 13.78 3.02 -7.64
C GLN A 230 14.49 2.72 -8.95
N VAL A 231 14.91 3.77 -9.64
CA VAL A 231 15.69 3.67 -10.86
C VAL A 231 17.15 3.91 -10.52
N PRO A 232 18.06 2.93 -10.73
CA PRO A 232 19.49 3.14 -10.52
C PRO A 232 20.00 4.23 -11.48
N ASP A 233 20.79 5.17 -10.98
CA ASP A 233 21.32 6.27 -11.78
C ASP A 233 22.13 5.79 -12.98
N GLU A 234 22.86 4.69 -12.81
CA GLU A 234 23.67 4.03 -13.84
C GLU A 234 22.84 3.34 -14.93
N GLU A 235 21.58 3.01 -14.68
CA GLU A 235 20.65 2.39 -15.64
C GLU A 235 19.57 3.38 -16.13
N ALA A 236 19.64 4.66 -15.77
CA ALA A 236 18.57 5.64 -16.04
C ALA A 236 18.32 5.85 -17.54
N ALA A 237 19.37 5.71 -18.38
CA ALA A 237 19.24 5.85 -19.82
C ALA A 237 18.46 4.68 -20.44
N GLU A 238 18.77 3.46 -20.02
CA GLU A 238 18.12 2.23 -20.49
C GLU A 238 16.67 2.15 -20.02
N TRP A 239 16.41 2.58 -18.78
CA TRP A 239 15.04 2.73 -18.27
C TRP A 239 14.23 3.70 -19.10
N ARG A 240 14.81 4.87 -19.44
CA ARG A 240 14.17 5.89 -20.25
C ARG A 240 13.78 5.35 -21.63
N GLU A 241 14.71 4.67 -22.29
CA GLU A 241 14.46 4.05 -23.60
C GLU A 241 13.38 2.98 -23.53
N ALA A 242 13.43 2.09 -22.51
CA ALA A 242 12.47 1.04 -22.33
C ALA A 242 11.06 1.61 -22.05
N VAL A 243 10.91 2.59 -21.16
CA VAL A 243 9.63 3.23 -20.85
C VAL A 243 9.06 3.98 -22.05
N LEU A 244 9.89 4.68 -22.83
CA LEU A 244 9.44 5.37 -24.03
C LEU A 244 8.96 4.38 -25.10
N ARG A 245 9.64 3.25 -25.25
CA ARG A 245 9.23 2.17 -26.15
C ARG A 245 7.86 1.60 -25.75
N GLU A 246 7.64 1.33 -24.46
CA GLU A 246 6.34 0.87 -23.96
C GLU A 246 5.24 1.92 -24.21
N TYR A 247 5.55 3.21 -24.05
CA TYR A 247 4.62 4.29 -24.37
C TYR A 247 4.26 4.31 -25.85
N ALA A 248 5.23 4.16 -26.74
CA ALA A 248 4.99 4.10 -28.17
C ALA A 248 4.07 2.92 -28.55
N LEU A 249 4.30 1.73 -27.96
CA LEU A 249 3.44 0.56 -28.15
C LEU A 249 2.02 0.81 -27.63
N HIS A 250 1.90 1.44 -26.46
CA HIS A 250 0.61 1.74 -25.84
C HIS A 250 -0.22 2.74 -26.68
N THR A 251 0.42 3.72 -27.30
CA THR A 251 -0.26 4.69 -28.18
C THR A 251 -0.74 4.06 -29.48
N VAL A 252 0.04 3.17 -30.08
CA VAL A 252 -0.32 2.47 -31.34
C VAL A 252 -1.46 1.46 -31.09
N ALA A 253 -1.46 0.74 -29.98
CA ALA A 253 -2.48 -0.25 -29.67
C ALA A 253 -3.87 0.35 -29.43
N ALA A 254 -3.95 1.65 -29.14
CA ALA A 254 -5.20 2.36 -28.87
C ALA A 254 -5.81 3.07 -30.08
N GLU A 255 -5.16 3.08 -31.25
CA GLU A 255 -5.78 3.58 -32.48
C GLU A 255 -6.81 2.57 -33.00
N PRO A 256 -8.11 2.95 -33.11
CA PRO A 256 -9.09 2.06 -33.69
C PRO A 256 -8.72 1.82 -35.15
N THR A 257 -8.58 0.56 -35.54
CA THR A 257 -8.48 0.18 -36.96
C THR A 257 -9.67 0.76 -37.70
N SER A 258 -9.47 1.89 -38.35
CA SER A 258 -10.43 2.45 -39.31
C SER A 258 -10.49 1.48 -40.49
N THR A 259 -11.44 0.56 -40.44
CA THR A 259 -11.86 -0.22 -41.61
C THR A 259 -12.48 0.75 -42.61
N ALA A 260 -11.71 1.08 -43.60
CA ALA A 260 -12.21 1.70 -44.81
C ALA A 260 -13.25 0.76 -45.47
N SER A 261 -14.45 1.27 -45.65
CA SER A 261 -15.46 0.70 -46.56
C SER A 261 -15.26 1.34 -47.92
#